data_68f59160b3fb8defc87b5add8654de8d
#
_entry.id   68f59160b3fb8defc87b5add8654de8d
#
_cell.length_a   1.000
_cell.length_b   1.000
_cell.length_c   1.000
_cell.angle_alpha   90.00
_cell.angle_beta   90.00
_cell.angle_gamma   90.00
#
_symmetry.space_group_name_H-M   'P 1'
#
loop_
_entity.id
_entity.type
_entity.pdbx_description
1 polymer ?
#
loop_
_entity_poly.entity_id
_entity_poly.type
_entity_poly.pdbx_seq_one_letter_code
_entity_poly.pdbx_strand_id
1 'polypeptide(L)'
;MLPKSKYEKFTFNGKNLALSCPACNTIKSTKEVLKKPLVRYPRSSNHIKIIHAHYDNYSEHIDIINNCVFFSKTSKGSETITFCNLFRLSEVEDRAKAYEKITLTSLCDKLSNTSHIDPQTKQDIMNIILSKIR
;
A
#
# COMPACT_ATOMS: atom_id res chain seq x y z
N MET A 1 -1.73 13.45 8.52
CA MET A 1 -0.91 12.75 9.52
C MET A 1 -1.54 12.90 10.92
N LEU A 2 -1.38 14.03 11.64
CA LEU A 2 -2.08 14.29 12.90
C LEU A 2 -3.57 14.55 12.64
N PRO A 3 -4.51 14.02 13.46
CA PRO A 3 -5.91 14.21 13.25
C PRO A 3 -6.35 15.66 13.47
N LYS A 4 -7.10 16.21 12.50
CA LYS A 4 -7.63 17.57 12.53
C LYS A 4 -8.41 17.88 13.81
N SER A 5 -9.24 16.95 14.27
CA SER A 5 -10.07 17.12 15.47
C SER A 5 -9.29 17.33 16.76
N LYS A 6 -8.02 16.90 16.82
CA LYS A 6 -7.16 17.03 18.00
C LYS A 6 -6.11 18.14 17.83
N TYR A 7 -5.74 18.45 16.59
CA TYR A 7 -4.63 19.35 16.26
C TYR A 7 -5.01 20.33 15.17
N GLU A 8 -6.06 21.11 15.39
CA GLU A 8 -6.61 22.07 14.41
C GLU A 8 -5.55 23.01 13.84
N LYS A 9 -4.64 23.51 14.67
CA LYS A 9 -3.54 24.40 14.27
C LYS A 9 -2.57 23.79 13.27
N PHE A 10 -2.56 22.49 13.11
CA PHE A 10 -1.69 21.80 12.16
C PHE A 10 -2.43 21.31 10.90
N THR A 11 -3.72 21.62 10.77
CA THR A 11 -4.57 21.12 9.68
C THR A 11 -3.98 21.44 8.30
N PHE A 12 -3.51 22.66 8.12
CA PHE A 12 -2.95 23.12 6.85
C PHE A 12 -1.41 23.17 6.83
N ASN A 13 -0.76 22.56 7.80
CA ASN A 13 0.69 22.41 7.77
C ASN A 13 1.09 21.41 6.68
N GLY A 14 1.92 21.84 5.71
CA GLY A 14 2.33 20.99 4.59
C GLY A 14 2.96 19.65 5.03
N LYS A 15 3.69 19.65 6.14
CA LYS A 15 4.25 18.41 6.72
C LYS A 15 3.20 17.51 7.36
N ASN A 16 2.00 18.01 7.65
CA ASN A 16 0.87 17.22 8.15
C ASN A 16 0.01 16.63 7.03
N LEU A 17 0.21 17.04 5.81
CA LEU A 17 -0.55 16.58 4.65
C LEU A 17 0.18 15.44 3.95
N ALA A 18 -0.54 14.38 3.60
CA ALA A 18 -0.04 13.25 2.82
C ALA A 18 -1.20 12.61 2.06
N LEU A 19 -0.89 12.06 0.90
CA LEU A 19 -1.84 11.22 0.18
C LEU A 19 -2.11 9.95 1.00
N SER A 20 -3.37 9.57 1.05
CA SER A 20 -3.83 8.36 1.71
C SER A 20 -5.08 7.84 1.00
N CYS A 21 -5.21 6.53 0.87
CA CYS A 21 -6.46 5.94 0.39
C CYS A 21 -7.60 6.24 1.39
N PRO A 22 -8.84 6.38 0.92
CA PRO A 22 -9.99 6.66 1.80
C PRO A 22 -10.11 5.69 2.97
N ALA A 23 -9.94 4.40 2.71
CA ALA A 23 -10.04 3.36 3.74
C ALA A 23 -8.99 3.50 4.84
N CYS A 24 -7.69 3.68 4.50
CA CYS A 24 -6.65 3.91 5.49
C CYS A 24 -6.87 5.20 6.29
N ASN A 25 -7.35 6.26 5.65
CA ASN A 25 -7.66 7.51 6.31
C ASN A 25 -8.82 7.36 7.31
N THR A 26 -9.89 6.68 6.90
CA THR A 26 -11.06 6.39 7.74
C THR A 26 -10.67 5.55 8.95
N ILE A 27 -9.89 4.47 8.76
CA ILE A 27 -9.46 3.58 9.85
C ILE A 27 -8.53 4.30 10.82
N LYS A 28 -7.62 5.13 10.32
CA LYS A 28 -6.77 5.97 11.16
C LYS A 28 -7.62 6.96 11.95
N SER A 29 -8.61 7.59 11.31
CA SER A 29 -9.57 8.49 11.92
C SER A 29 -8.92 9.48 12.91
N THR A 30 -9.44 9.54 14.14
CA THR A 30 -8.97 10.41 15.23
C THR A 30 -7.96 9.74 16.15
N LYS A 31 -7.41 8.57 15.78
CA LYS A 31 -6.41 7.85 16.59
C LYS A 31 -5.18 8.73 16.85
N GLU A 32 -4.66 8.64 18.08
CA GLU A 32 -3.49 9.42 18.49
C GLU A 32 -2.21 8.82 17.91
N VAL A 33 -1.56 9.56 17.04
CA VAL A 33 -0.31 9.14 16.39
C VAL A 33 0.95 9.71 17.04
N LEU A 34 0.81 10.64 17.99
CA LEU A 34 1.94 11.16 18.77
C LEU A 34 2.23 10.28 19.98
N LYS A 35 3.51 10.14 20.31
CA LYS A 35 3.98 9.49 21.55
C LYS A 35 3.70 10.38 22.79
N LYS A 36 3.77 11.71 22.57
CA LYS A 36 3.50 12.74 23.61
C LYS A 36 2.83 13.93 22.95
N PRO A 37 1.97 14.68 23.66
CA PRO A 37 1.39 15.92 23.16
C PRO A 37 2.48 16.93 22.80
N LEU A 38 2.30 17.67 21.70
CA LEU A 38 3.25 18.67 21.23
C LEU A 38 2.59 20.02 21.01
N VAL A 39 3.29 21.08 21.42
CA VAL A 39 2.84 22.47 21.21
C VAL A 39 3.14 22.94 19.78
N ARG A 40 4.24 22.47 19.18
CA ARG A 40 4.66 22.76 17.80
C ARG A 40 4.67 21.48 16.97
N TYR A 41 4.49 21.61 15.65
CA TYR A 41 4.61 20.46 14.75
C TYR A 41 6.02 19.87 14.84
N PRO A 42 6.15 18.53 14.94
CA PRO A 42 7.46 17.89 15.09
C PRO A 42 8.35 18.17 13.87
N ARG A 43 9.64 18.32 14.12
CA ARG A 43 10.66 18.51 13.06
C ARG A 43 11.26 17.19 12.57
N SER A 44 10.92 16.09 13.21
CA SER A 44 11.34 14.72 12.88
C SER A 44 10.25 13.71 13.25
N SER A 45 10.41 12.48 12.78
CA SER A 45 9.45 11.40 13.05
C SER A 45 9.59 10.74 14.42
N ASN A 46 10.56 11.13 15.26
CA ASN A 46 10.86 10.48 16.54
C ASN A 46 9.69 10.49 17.54
N HIS A 47 8.86 11.52 17.47
CA HIS A 47 7.67 11.68 18.32
C HIS A 47 6.39 11.09 17.72
N ILE A 48 6.48 10.50 16.52
CA ILE A 48 5.36 9.96 15.76
C ILE A 48 5.43 8.44 15.79
N LYS A 49 4.33 7.77 16.13
CA LYS A 49 4.24 6.31 16.26
C LYS A 49 4.29 5.61 14.91
N ILE A 50 3.63 6.19 13.91
CA ILE A 50 3.51 5.62 12.56
C ILE A 50 4.54 6.23 11.61
N ILE A 51 4.76 5.60 10.47
CA ILE A 51 5.62 6.11 9.39
C ILE A 51 5.10 7.48 8.95
N HIS A 52 6.00 8.46 8.89
CA HIS A 52 5.67 9.82 8.49
C HIS A 52 6.10 10.08 7.05
N ALA A 53 5.14 10.44 6.19
CA ALA A 53 5.34 10.56 4.74
C ALA A 53 6.46 11.52 4.29
N HIS A 54 6.89 12.46 5.15
CA HIS A 54 7.91 13.46 4.81
C HIS A 54 9.23 13.29 5.58
N TYR A 55 9.27 12.41 6.59
CA TYR A 55 10.44 12.27 7.47
C TYR A 55 11.03 10.87 7.48
N ASP A 56 10.25 9.87 7.08
CA ASP A 56 10.68 8.48 7.07
C ASP A 56 10.76 7.96 5.63
N ASN A 57 11.66 7.03 5.40
CA ASN A 57 11.68 6.23 4.19
C ASN A 57 10.83 4.97 4.43
N TYR A 58 9.75 4.82 3.66
CA TYR A 58 8.77 3.75 3.84
C TYR A 58 9.41 2.35 3.75
N SER A 59 10.30 2.14 2.79
CA SER A 59 10.96 0.84 2.55
C SER A 59 11.89 0.40 3.67
N GLU A 60 12.32 1.30 4.55
CA GLU A 60 13.10 0.94 5.75
C GLU A 60 12.25 0.32 6.84
N HIS A 61 10.94 0.55 6.81
CA HIS A 61 10.00 0.15 7.86
C HIS A 61 9.06 -0.96 7.46
N ILE A 62 8.66 -1.02 6.19
CA ILE A 62 7.68 -1.99 5.67
C ILE A 62 8.17 -2.55 4.34
N ASP A 63 8.06 -3.86 4.19
CA ASP A 63 8.19 -4.58 2.93
C ASP A 63 6.82 -4.97 2.39
N ILE A 64 6.68 -5.04 1.06
CA ILE A 64 5.44 -5.46 0.40
C ILE A 64 5.76 -6.63 -0.52
N ILE A 65 5.23 -7.80 -0.19
CA ILE A 65 5.42 -9.01 -1.00
C ILE A 65 4.26 -9.17 -1.97
N ASN A 66 4.58 -9.37 -3.26
CA ASN A 66 3.63 -9.54 -4.35
C ASN A 66 2.56 -8.44 -4.42
N ASN A 67 2.88 -7.22 -4.02
CA ASN A 67 1.96 -6.09 -3.89
C ASN A 67 0.72 -6.35 -3.01
N CYS A 68 0.70 -7.43 -2.25
CA CYS A 68 -0.46 -7.90 -1.50
C CYS A 68 -0.28 -7.80 0.01
N VAL A 69 0.87 -8.26 0.54
CA VAL A 69 1.06 -8.47 1.96
C VAL A 69 2.15 -7.54 2.49
N PHE A 70 1.84 -6.84 3.57
CA PHE A 70 2.75 -5.89 4.23
C PHE A 70 3.48 -6.59 5.38
N PHE A 71 4.80 -6.53 5.38
CA PHE A 71 5.65 -7.04 6.44
C PHE A 71 6.40 -5.91 7.14
N SER A 72 6.32 -5.87 8.45
CA SER A 72 7.05 -4.88 9.23
C SER A 72 8.52 -5.28 9.38
N LYS A 73 9.41 -4.32 9.11
CA LYS A 73 10.86 -4.43 9.36
C LYS A 73 11.26 -3.77 10.68
N THR A 74 10.38 -2.90 11.20
CA THR A 74 10.62 -2.14 12.43
C THR A 74 9.35 -2.03 13.27
N SER A 75 9.49 -1.67 14.55
CA SER A 75 8.33 -1.40 15.42
C SER A 75 7.41 -0.31 14.86
N LYS A 76 7.99 0.74 14.26
CA LYS A 76 7.22 1.80 13.61
C LYS A 76 6.44 1.28 12.39
N GLY A 77 7.01 0.36 11.62
CA GLY A 77 6.33 -0.35 10.54
C GLY A 77 5.16 -1.16 11.06
N SER A 78 5.36 -1.93 12.13
CA SER A 78 4.32 -2.72 12.78
C SER A 78 3.17 -1.84 13.30
N GLU A 79 3.49 -0.74 13.99
CA GLU A 79 2.48 0.22 14.42
C GLU A 79 1.71 0.82 13.24
N THR A 80 2.37 1.14 12.13
CA THR A 80 1.70 1.67 10.93
C THR A 80 0.72 0.66 10.35
N ILE A 81 1.13 -0.61 10.21
CA ILE A 81 0.29 -1.70 9.71
C ILE A 81 -0.96 -1.85 10.58
N THR A 82 -0.78 -1.86 11.91
CA THR A 82 -1.87 -1.98 12.88
C THR A 82 -2.78 -0.74 12.88
N PHE A 83 -2.22 0.46 12.87
CA PHE A 83 -2.98 1.71 12.86
C PHE A 83 -3.88 1.87 11.65
N CYS A 84 -3.37 1.50 10.48
CA CYS A 84 -4.08 1.59 9.20
C CYS A 84 -4.85 0.31 8.85
N ASN A 85 -4.72 -0.74 9.69
CA ASN A 85 -5.30 -2.07 9.46
C ASN A 85 -4.99 -2.58 8.03
N LEU A 86 -3.70 -2.64 7.68
CA LEU A 86 -3.26 -3.02 6.33
C LEU A 86 -3.46 -4.52 6.02
N PHE A 87 -3.83 -5.32 7.01
CA PHE A 87 -4.18 -6.74 6.87
C PHE A 87 -5.66 -7.01 6.63
N ARG A 88 -6.39 -6.04 6.09
CA ARG A 88 -7.81 -6.28 5.71
C ARG A 88 -7.87 -7.37 4.63
N LEU A 89 -8.51 -8.47 4.96
CA LEU A 89 -8.54 -9.66 4.10
C LEU A 89 -9.10 -9.35 2.71
N SER A 90 -10.22 -8.64 2.62
CA SER A 90 -10.83 -8.24 1.35
C SER A 90 -9.88 -7.45 0.44
N GLU A 91 -9.11 -6.52 0.99
CA GLU A 91 -8.17 -5.73 0.20
C GLU A 91 -6.89 -6.50 -0.17
N VAL A 92 -6.51 -7.49 0.64
CA VAL A 92 -5.43 -8.42 0.29
C VAL A 92 -5.86 -9.29 -0.88
N GLU A 93 -7.08 -9.81 -0.86
CA GLU A 93 -7.66 -10.59 -1.95
C GLU A 93 -7.78 -9.78 -3.24
N ASP A 94 -8.29 -8.54 -3.17
CA ASP A 94 -8.41 -7.67 -4.35
C ASP A 94 -7.05 -7.33 -4.97
N ARG A 95 -6.03 -7.08 -4.14
CA ARG A 95 -4.66 -6.86 -4.61
C ARG A 95 -4.05 -8.10 -5.23
N ALA A 96 -4.30 -9.28 -4.63
CA ALA A 96 -3.81 -10.54 -5.17
C ALA A 96 -4.42 -10.83 -6.55
N LYS A 97 -5.73 -10.64 -6.71
CA LYS A 97 -6.43 -10.76 -8.01
C LYS A 97 -5.90 -9.77 -9.04
N ALA A 98 -5.67 -8.52 -8.65
CA ALA A 98 -5.10 -7.51 -9.54
C ALA A 98 -3.68 -7.87 -10.00
N TYR A 99 -2.85 -8.39 -9.09
CA TYR A 99 -1.49 -8.84 -9.41
C TYR A 99 -1.50 -10.04 -10.37
N GLU A 100 -2.36 -11.02 -10.13
CA GLU A 100 -2.54 -12.18 -11.01
C GLU A 100 -2.96 -11.75 -12.42
N LYS A 101 -3.93 -10.84 -12.52
CA LYS A 101 -4.39 -10.29 -13.81
C LYS A 101 -3.26 -9.60 -14.59
N ILE A 102 -2.44 -8.77 -13.93
CA ILE A 102 -1.29 -8.10 -14.56
C ILE A 102 -0.28 -9.14 -15.05
N THR A 103 0.01 -10.16 -14.27
CA THR A 103 0.95 -11.23 -14.62
C THR A 103 0.45 -12.01 -15.84
N LEU A 104 -0.82 -12.38 -15.87
CA LEU A 104 -1.44 -13.09 -16.99
C LEU A 104 -1.47 -12.25 -18.27
N THR A 105 -1.76 -10.95 -18.17
CA THR A 105 -1.70 -10.04 -19.31
C THR A 105 -0.28 -9.96 -19.88
N SER A 106 0.74 -9.83 -19.02
CA SER A 106 2.15 -9.83 -19.45
C SER A 106 2.57 -11.15 -20.11
N LEU A 107 2.02 -12.27 -19.68
CA LEU A 107 2.23 -13.58 -20.33
C LEU A 107 1.61 -13.63 -21.73
N CYS A 108 0.40 -13.10 -21.91
CA CYS A 108 -0.24 -13.00 -23.22
C CYS A 108 0.60 -12.17 -24.19
N ASP A 109 1.12 -11.02 -23.76
CA ASP A 109 1.97 -10.14 -24.57
C ASP A 109 3.27 -10.86 -25.00
N LYS A 110 3.93 -11.55 -24.07
CA LYS A 110 5.13 -12.35 -24.35
C LYS A 110 4.84 -13.48 -25.32
N LEU A 111 3.74 -14.18 -25.14
CA LEU A 111 3.32 -15.28 -26.02
C LEU A 111 3.05 -14.78 -27.43
N SER A 112 2.36 -13.65 -27.59
CA SER A 112 2.08 -13.04 -28.89
C SER A 112 3.34 -12.71 -29.67
N ASN A 113 4.39 -12.27 -28.98
CA ASN A 113 5.67 -11.88 -29.57
C ASN A 113 6.66 -13.05 -29.78
N THR A 114 6.30 -14.29 -29.40
CA THR A 114 7.18 -15.45 -29.56
C THR A 114 7.03 -16.04 -30.96
N SER A 115 8.12 -16.16 -31.72
CA SER A 115 8.11 -16.67 -33.11
C SER A 115 8.21 -18.20 -33.24
N HIS A 116 8.62 -18.89 -32.16
CA HIS A 116 8.92 -20.34 -32.20
C HIS A 116 7.73 -21.26 -31.88
N ILE A 117 6.56 -20.71 -31.58
CA ILE A 117 5.35 -21.45 -31.27
C ILE A 117 4.39 -21.32 -32.46
N ASP A 118 3.80 -22.44 -32.91
CA ASP A 118 2.84 -22.42 -34.00
C ASP A 118 1.57 -21.63 -33.63
N PRO A 119 0.84 -21.06 -34.61
CA PRO A 119 -0.31 -20.20 -34.36
C PRO A 119 -1.44 -20.87 -33.59
N GLN A 120 -1.69 -22.18 -33.82
CA GLN A 120 -2.78 -22.89 -33.14
C GLN A 120 -2.47 -23.09 -31.67
N THR A 121 -1.27 -23.58 -31.35
CA THR A 121 -0.82 -23.72 -29.95
C THR A 121 -0.83 -22.39 -29.20
N LYS A 122 -0.43 -21.29 -29.85
CA LYS A 122 -0.56 -19.93 -29.25
C LYS A 122 -2.00 -19.62 -28.89
N GLN A 123 -2.92 -19.84 -29.82
CA GLN A 123 -4.33 -19.53 -29.61
C GLN A 123 -4.92 -20.34 -28.46
N ASP A 124 -4.56 -21.62 -28.36
CA ASP A 124 -5.05 -22.51 -27.30
C ASP A 124 -4.53 -22.06 -25.92
N ILE A 125 -3.24 -21.72 -25.82
CA ILE A 125 -2.66 -21.16 -24.60
C ILE A 125 -3.32 -19.82 -24.21
N MET A 126 -3.52 -18.93 -25.21
CA MET A 126 -4.21 -17.64 -24.98
C MET A 126 -5.63 -17.84 -24.44
N ASN A 127 -6.38 -18.78 -24.99
CA ASN A 127 -7.73 -19.09 -24.52
C ASN A 127 -7.75 -19.58 -23.08
N ILE A 128 -6.77 -20.43 -22.69
CA ILE A 128 -6.62 -20.89 -21.30
C ILE A 128 -6.33 -19.70 -20.37
N ILE A 129 -5.38 -18.82 -20.74
CA ILE A 129 -5.05 -17.65 -19.94
C ILE A 129 -6.26 -16.72 -19.80
N LEU A 130 -6.95 -16.42 -20.91
CA LEU A 130 -8.11 -15.53 -20.90
C LEU A 130 -9.28 -16.08 -20.09
N SER A 131 -9.43 -17.40 -20.00
CA SER A 131 -10.45 -18.02 -19.14
C SER A 131 -10.21 -17.80 -17.65
N LYS A 132 -8.97 -17.52 -17.24
CA LYS A 132 -8.57 -17.24 -15.85
C LYS A 132 -8.71 -15.75 -15.47
N ILE A 133 -8.82 -14.86 -16.45
CA ILE A 133 -8.94 -13.40 -16.22
C ILE A 133 -10.40 -12.94 -16.05
N ARG A 134 -11.34 -13.75 -16.50
CA ARG A 134 -12.79 -13.49 -16.34
C ARG A 134 -13.26 -13.89 -14.96
#